data_aadf878d0b039d34c15dbd825c3284e2
#
_entry.id   aadf878d0b039d34c15dbd825c3284e2
#
_cell.length_a   1.000
_cell.length_b   1.000
_cell.length_c   1.000
_cell.angle_alpha   90.00
_cell.angle_beta   90.00
_cell.angle_gamma   90.00
#
_symmetry.space_group_name_H-M   'P 1'
#
loop_
_entity.id
_entity.type
_entity.pdbx_description
1 polymer ?
#
loop_
_entity_poly.entity_id
_entity_poly.type
_entity_poly.pdbx_seq_one_letter_code
_entity_poly.pdbx_strand_id
1 'polypeptide(L)'
;MHNDKQLAQLAEPHHRGEAREIAAIDLGSNSFHMIVARIINGSIQVLSRLKQKVRLADGLDEHNVLSQEAIERGVNCLALFAERLQGFAPEDVNVVGTYTLRRAVNNDEFLRR
;
A
#
# COMPACT_ATOMS: atom_id res chain seq x y z
N MET A 1 0.03 9.34 4.13
CA MET A 1 -0.61 8.52 5.16
C MET A 1 -2.11 8.44 4.91
N HIS A 2 -2.67 7.28 5.03
CA HIS A 2 -4.11 7.10 4.89
C HIS A 2 -4.84 7.66 6.08
N ASN A 3 -6.01 8.18 5.83
CA ASN A 3 -6.88 8.66 6.87
C ASN A 3 -8.19 7.85 6.86
N ASP A 4 -9.02 8.08 7.83
CA ASP A 4 -10.26 7.34 7.98
C ASP A 4 -11.20 7.55 6.81
N LYS A 5 -11.12 8.67 6.12
CA LYS A 5 -11.94 8.93 4.93
C LYS A 5 -11.62 7.98 3.79
N GLN A 6 -10.34 7.69 3.56
CA GLN A 6 -9.95 6.77 2.51
C GLN A 6 -10.42 5.36 2.81
N LEU A 7 -10.31 4.95 4.07
CA LEU A 7 -10.80 3.65 4.49
C LEU A 7 -12.31 3.57 4.39
N ALA A 8 -13.00 4.65 4.71
CA ALA A 8 -14.46 4.70 4.62
C ALA A 8 -14.95 4.53 3.18
N GLN A 9 -14.19 5.04 2.21
CA GLN A 9 -14.54 4.85 0.81
C GLN A 9 -14.47 3.40 0.37
N LEU A 10 -13.57 2.62 0.98
CA LEU A 10 -13.47 1.19 0.70
C LEU A 10 -14.64 0.42 1.31
N ALA A 11 -15.35 1.05 2.24
CA ALA A 11 -16.44 0.43 2.98
C ALA A 11 -17.81 0.69 2.36
N GLU A 12 -17.85 0.98 1.07
CA GLU A 12 -19.12 1.21 0.39
C GLU A 12 -20.07 0.02 0.58
N PRO A 13 -21.37 0.27 0.56
CA PRO A 13 -22.37 -0.44 1.37
C PRO A 13 -22.73 -1.87 0.98
N HIS A 14 -21.96 -2.52 0.15
CA HIS A 14 -22.26 -3.90 -0.26
C HIS A 14 -22.23 -4.90 0.88
N HIS A 15 -21.58 -4.54 1.99
CA HIS A 15 -21.40 -5.44 3.12
C HIS A 15 -21.99 -4.88 4.40
N ARG A 16 -23.10 -4.21 4.25
CA ARG A 16 -23.78 -3.59 5.38
C ARG A 16 -24.14 -4.67 6.40
N GLY A 17 -23.76 -4.45 7.65
CA GLY A 17 -24.05 -5.36 8.75
C GLY A 17 -23.09 -6.51 8.91
N GLU A 18 -22.15 -6.70 7.98
CA GLU A 18 -21.17 -7.77 8.06
C GLU A 18 -19.81 -7.21 8.42
N ALA A 19 -19.02 -8.01 9.16
CA ALA A 19 -17.63 -7.66 9.40
C ALA A 19 -16.82 -7.86 8.11
N ARG A 20 -16.05 -6.86 7.74
CA ARG A 20 -15.23 -6.89 6.52
C ARG A 20 -13.86 -6.36 6.84
N GLU A 21 -12.83 -7.11 6.46
CA GLU A 21 -11.45 -6.63 6.63
C GLU A 21 -10.95 -6.06 5.32
N ILE A 22 -10.34 -4.91 5.40
CA ILE A 22 -9.76 -4.21 4.26
C ILE A 22 -8.33 -3.84 4.59
N ALA A 23 -7.55 -3.57 3.54
CA ALA A 23 -6.18 -3.11 3.69
C ALA A 23 -5.92 -1.95 2.75
N ALA A 24 -5.09 -1.02 3.19
CA ALA A 24 -4.64 0.08 2.37
C ALA A 24 -3.12 0.12 2.44
N ILE A 25 -2.49 0.22 1.29
CA ILE A 25 -1.04 0.27 1.17
C ILE A 25 -0.66 1.60 0.53
N ASP A 26 0.24 2.32 1.19
CA ASP A 26 0.74 3.60 0.71
C ASP A 26 2.21 3.43 0.36
N LEU A 27 2.54 3.57 -0.93
CA LEU A 27 3.90 3.44 -1.43
C LEU A 27 4.56 4.81 -1.41
N GLY A 28 5.04 5.19 -0.25
CA GLY A 28 5.65 6.50 -0.06
C GLY A 28 7.07 6.59 -0.58
N SER A 29 7.57 7.80 -0.73
CA SER A 29 8.94 8.03 -1.21
C SER A 29 10.00 7.53 -0.24
N ASN A 30 9.72 7.59 1.04
CA ASN A 30 10.65 7.16 2.09
C ASN A 30 10.24 5.84 2.72
N SER A 31 8.95 5.67 2.96
CA SER A 31 8.42 4.50 3.65
C SER A 31 7.19 3.98 2.95
N PHE A 32 7.02 2.67 3.00
CA PHE A 32 5.76 2.03 2.63
C PHE A 32 4.96 1.78 3.90
N HIS A 33 3.67 2.01 3.82
CA HIS A 33 2.77 1.78 4.96
C HIS A 33 1.68 0.82 4.55
N MET A 34 1.26 -0.01 5.48
CA MET A 34 0.07 -0.83 5.30
C MET A 34 -0.80 -0.69 6.54
N ILE A 35 -2.08 -0.47 6.31
CA ILE A 35 -3.08 -0.43 7.38
C ILE A 35 -4.08 -1.51 7.09
N VAL A 36 -4.35 -2.33 8.09
CA VAL A 36 -5.43 -3.32 8.03
C VAL A 36 -6.51 -2.87 9.01
N ALA A 37 -7.74 -2.85 8.54
CA ALA A 37 -8.86 -2.39 9.35
C ALA A 37 -10.04 -3.33 9.17
N ARG A 38 -10.90 -3.35 10.17
CA ARG A 38 -12.17 -4.07 10.13
C ARG A 38 -13.30 -3.06 10.10
N ILE A 39 -14.26 -3.32 9.24
CA ILE A 39 -15.45 -2.48 9.14
C ILE A 39 -16.62 -3.29 9.63
N ILE A 40 -17.30 -2.77 10.63
CA ILE A 40 -18.50 -3.41 11.22
C ILE A 40 -19.57 -2.33 11.33
N ASN A 41 -20.69 -2.53 10.66
CA ASN A 41 -21.82 -1.60 10.73
C ASN A 41 -21.43 -0.15 10.45
N GLY A 42 -20.53 0.03 9.48
CA GLY A 42 -20.07 1.37 9.11
C GLY A 42 -18.98 1.95 10.00
N SER A 43 -18.60 1.27 11.06
CA SER A 43 -17.51 1.70 11.94
C SER A 43 -16.20 1.08 11.52
N ILE A 44 -15.14 1.87 11.55
CA ILE A 44 -13.81 1.42 11.16
C ILE A 44 -12.97 1.17 12.40
N GLN A 45 -12.40 -0.02 12.48
CA GLN A 45 -11.50 -0.38 13.57
C GLN A 45 -10.16 -0.76 12.98
N VAL A 46 -9.12 0.01 13.28
CA VAL A 46 -7.77 -0.29 12.79
C VAL A 46 -7.21 -1.46 13.60
N LEU A 47 -6.85 -2.52 12.90
CA LEU A 47 -6.31 -3.74 13.53
C LEU A 47 -4.81 -3.77 13.55
N SER A 48 -4.17 -3.20 12.51
CA SER A 48 -2.74 -3.35 12.35
C SER A 48 -2.20 -2.21 11.49
N ARG A 49 -0.99 -1.76 11.82
CA ARG A 49 -0.26 -0.80 11.01
C ARG A 49 1.16 -1.32 10.86
N LEU A 50 1.65 -1.31 9.60
CA LEU A 50 3.02 -1.69 9.30
C LEU A 50 3.68 -0.54 8.57
N LYS A 51 4.93 -0.29 8.89
CA LYS A 51 5.73 0.73 8.22
C LYS A 51 7.10 0.15 7.96
N GLN A 52 7.56 0.29 6.71
CA GLN A 52 8.90 -0.12 6.32
C GLN A 52 9.59 1.02 5.59
N LYS A 53 10.80 1.34 5.99
CA LYS A 53 11.60 2.31 5.26
C LYS A 53 12.17 1.66 4.02
N VAL A 54 11.74 2.11 2.86
CA VAL A 54 12.17 1.58 1.57
C VAL A 54 13.12 2.55 0.87
N ARG A 55 12.94 3.86 1.13
CA ARG A 55 13.79 4.92 0.59
C ARG A 55 13.86 4.88 -0.94
N LEU A 56 12.71 4.83 -1.58
CA LEU A 56 12.67 4.85 -3.04
C LEU A 56 13.31 6.12 -3.60
N ALA A 57 13.07 7.25 -2.95
CA ALA A 57 13.60 8.53 -3.43
C ALA A 57 15.13 8.54 -3.48
N ASP A 58 15.77 7.81 -2.56
CA ASP A 58 17.25 7.72 -2.54
C ASP A 58 17.79 6.94 -3.72
N GLY A 59 16.95 6.11 -4.33
CA GLY A 59 17.36 5.31 -5.49
C GLY A 59 17.05 5.94 -6.82
N LEU A 60 16.48 7.14 -6.82
CA LEU A 60 16.12 7.84 -8.04
C LEU A 60 17.33 8.66 -8.50
N ASP A 61 17.81 8.41 -9.72
CA ASP A 61 18.96 9.14 -10.25
C ASP A 61 18.52 10.44 -10.93
N GLU A 62 19.51 11.15 -11.49
CA GLU A 62 19.27 12.43 -12.16
C GLU A 62 18.38 12.31 -13.39
N HIS A 63 18.23 11.11 -13.93
CA HIS A 63 17.37 10.83 -15.07
C HIS A 63 16.02 10.25 -14.65
N ASN A 64 15.72 10.26 -13.36
CA ASN A 64 14.49 9.71 -12.79
C ASN A 64 14.36 8.20 -13.01
N VAL A 65 15.49 7.49 -12.93
CA VAL A 65 15.50 6.02 -13.02
C VAL A 65 15.77 5.46 -11.62
N LEU A 66 14.94 4.52 -11.18
CA LEU A 66 15.15 3.85 -9.91
C LEU A 66 16.30 2.85 -10.02
N SER A 67 17.16 2.81 -9.01
CA SER A 67 18.22 1.82 -8.96
C SER A 67 17.64 0.43 -8.73
N GLN A 68 18.37 -0.60 -9.14
CA GLN A 68 17.97 -1.98 -8.88
C GLN A 68 17.85 -2.25 -7.39
N GLU A 69 18.74 -1.67 -6.60
CA GLU A 69 18.69 -1.82 -5.15
C GLU A 69 17.42 -1.26 -4.56
N ALA A 70 16.97 -0.09 -5.05
CA ALA A 70 15.74 0.50 -4.59
C ALA A 70 14.53 -0.35 -4.98
N ILE A 71 14.53 -0.86 -6.20
CA ILE A 71 13.46 -1.75 -6.67
C ILE A 71 13.39 -2.99 -5.80
N GLU A 72 14.53 -3.59 -5.50
CA GLU A 72 14.58 -4.80 -4.67
C GLU A 72 14.09 -4.52 -3.26
N ARG A 73 14.45 -3.38 -2.69
CA ARG A 73 13.94 -3.02 -1.36
C ARG A 73 12.43 -2.91 -1.35
N GLY A 74 11.89 -2.28 -2.39
CA GLY A 74 10.44 -2.12 -2.50
C GLY A 74 9.73 -3.46 -2.71
N VAL A 75 10.26 -4.29 -3.60
CA VAL A 75 9.68 -5.61 -3.87
C VAL A 75 9.70 -6.48 -2.62
N ASN A 76 10.81 -6.46 -1.88
CA ASN A 76 10.92 -7.23 -0.65
C ASN A 76 9.91 -6.76 0.40
N CYS A 77 9.70 -5.46 0.49
CA CYS A 77 8.71 -4.91 1.40
C CYS A 77 7.31 -5.35 1.00
N LEU A 78 6.99 -5.29 -0.29
CA LEU A 78 5.67 -5.70 -0.76
C LEU A 78 5.45 -7.20 -0.55
N ALA A 79 6.51 -8.01 -0.64
CA ALA A 79 6.40 -9.43 -0.34
C ALA A 79 6.00 -9.67 1.12
N LEU A 80 6.57 -8.88 2.03
CA LEU A 80 6.19 -8.96 3.45
C LEU A 80 4.74 -8.55 3.65
N PHE A 81 4.31 -7.48 2.98
CA PHE A 81 2.93 -7.04 3.08
C PHE A 81 1.99 -8.11 2.51
N ALA A 82 2.38 -8.73 1.40
CA ALA A 82 1.56 -9.76 0.78
C ALA A 82 1.35 -10.97 1.71
N GLU A 83 2.35 -11.33 2.48
CA GLU A 83 2.20 -12.40 3.46
C GLU A 83 1.12 -12.10 4.47
N ARG A 84 1.02 -10.82 4.89
CA ARG A 84 0.02 -10.39 5.85
C ARG A 84 -1.37 -10.30 5.22
N LEU A 85 -1.44 -10.24 3.90
CA LEU A 85 -2.70 -10.08 3.17
C LEU A 85 -3.23 -11.38 2.61
N GLN A 86 -2.66 -12.51 2.98
CA GLN A 86 -3.17 -13.80 2.54
C GLN A 86 -4.61 -13.95 3.03
N GLY A 87 -5.48 -14.34 2.13
CA GLY A 87 -6.89 -14.48 2.43
C GLY A 87 -7.74 -13.25 2.12
N PHE A 88 -7.11 -12.11 1.85
CA PHE A 88 -7.86 -10.91 1.46
C PHE A 88 -8.25 -11.01 -0.01
N ALA A 89 -9.48 -10.62 -0.33
CA ALA A 89 -9.89 -10.50 -1.72
C ALA A 89 -9.19 -9.29 -2.35
N PRO A 90 -8.82 -9.36 -3.63
CA PRO A 90 -8.13 -8.21 -4.28
C PRO A 90 -8.90 -6.91 -4.16
N GLU A 91 -10.22 -6.95 -4.23
CA GLU A 91 -11.05 -5.74 -4.14
C GLU A 91 -11.02 -5.11 -2.75
N ASP A 92 -10.55 -5.84 -1.74
CA ASP A 92 -10.45 -5.32 -0.38
C ASP A 92 -9.09 -4.71 -0.07
N VAL A 93 -8.18 -4.68 -1.06
CA VAL A 93 -6.86 -4.10 -0.91
C VAL A 93 -6.71 -2.92 -1.86
N ASN A 94 -6.39 -1.75 -1.30
CA ASN A 94 -6.19 -0.55 -2.09
C ASN A 94 -4.73 -0.13 -2.00
N VAL A 95 -4.11 0.17 -3.13
CA VAL A 95 -2.70 0.56 -3.20
C VAL A 95 -2.58 1.94 -3.83
N VAL A 96 -1.86 2.83 -3.16
CA VAL A 96 -1.65 4.19 -3.64
C VAL A 96 -0.15 4.42 -3.80
N GLY A 97 0.25 4.90 -4.99
CA GLY A 97 1.64 5.26 -5.25
C GLY A 97 1.87 6.75 -5.09
N THR A 98 3.05 7.10 -4.64
CA THR A 98 3.41 8.49 -4.41
C THR A 98 4.10 9.11 -5.61
N TYR A 99 4.47 10.38 -5.42
CA TYR A 99 5.17 11.18 -6.41
C TYR A 99 6.45 10.49 -6.93
N THR A 100 7.28 9.96 -6.04
CA THR A 100 8.54 9.32 -6.45
C THR A 100 8.30 8.17 -7.42
N LEU A 101 7.34 7.31 -7.09
CA LEU A 101 7.04 6.16 -7.93
C LEU A 101 6.45 6.59 -9.27
N ARG A 102 5.57 7.58 -9.26
CA ARG A 102 4.98 8.10 -10.49
C ARG A 102 6.02 8.77 -11.37
N ARG A 103 7.01 9.39 -10.75
CA ARG A 103 8.03 10.14 -11.48
C ARG A 103 9.09 9.25 -12.10
N ALA A 104 9.30 8.07 -11.54
CA ALA A 104 10.32 7.15 -12.05
C ALA A 104 9.96 6.69 -13.46
N VAL A 105 10.92 6.77 -14.37
CA VAL A 105 10.69 6.36 -15.76
C VAL A 105 10.61 4.86 -15.91
N ASN A 106 11.13 4.11 -14.95
CA ASN A 106 11.11 2.65 -14.97
C ASN A 106 10.13 2.07 -13.94
N ASN A 107 9.07 2.81 -13.57
CA ASN A 107 8.10 2.34 -12.60
C ASN A 107 7.37 1.08 -13.07
N ASP A 108 7.26 0.85 -14.38
CA ASP A 108 6.64 -0.36 -14.91
C ASP A 108 7.34 -1.61 -14.42
N GLU A 109 8.66 -1.57 -14.36
CA GLU A 109 9.45 -2.69 -13.88
C GLU A 109 9.08 -3.03 -12.43
N PHE A 110 8.90 -2.00 -11.61
CA PHE A 110 8.52 -2.18 -10.22
C PHE A 110 7.07 -2.66 -10.09
N LEU A 111 6.16 -2.04 -10.84
CA LEU A 111 4.73 -2.31 -10.70
C LEU A 111 4.29 -3.69 -11.21
N ARG A 112 5.12 -4.33 -12.00
CA ARG A 112 4.82 -5.69 -12.49
C ARG A 112 5.09 -6.78 -11.46
N ARG A 113 5.62 -6.47 -10.32
CA ARG A 113 6.01 -7.46 -9.31
C ARG A 113 4.88 -7.88 -8.42
#